data_9439b81ffe1fc85b2f733287cc8306d6
#
_entry.id   9439b81ffe1fc85b2f733287cc8306d6
#
_cell.length_a   1.000
_cell.length_b   1.000
_cell.length_c   1.000
_cell.angle_alpha   90.00
_cell.angle_beta   90.00
_cell.angle_gamma   90.00
#
_symmetry.space_group_name_H-M   'P 1'
#
loop_
_entity.id
_entity.type
_entity.pdbx_description
1 polymer ?
#
loop_
_entity_poly.entity_id
_entity_poly.type
_entity_poly.pdbx_seq_one_letter_code
_entity_poly.pdbx_strand_id
1 'polypeptide(L)'
;DPTADKEIAGNITEPTYCEICESKFNAKITKGDDVRYYNNLDEAAKDAQKSENEGCTLYPLYNKYGYNGWMTITEGNFTLKYAVRTAFSNPVVIKGNAKLKVTGRCAVTEFENQDAFTVNDGDVTFDGLATGSNVTINGENVTMAGNNINCLTINGGNVSISSGGFAEIVTTVSDKVIADYIDPGFWVQDRGTKEWIDIYSLDKATASSTNVLSVRLCPMQIIKPIDTVYYTNGYYPGDIPSLQINAEPWYSDEVNAKVAYQWIAIDENGNETEIEGATDRKLSLENLTTGRYYCRLTYSNAKTAGVSMKSDVVTATITECEHSGGKATCTERAKCKICGAEYGEPLGHDYVVIKVVEPDYCNKGYSLSLIHI
;
A
#
# COMPACT_ATOMS: atom_id res chain seq x y z
N ASP A 1 43.43 -19.17 -32.73
CA ASP A 1 42.84 -20.31 -33.42
C ASP A 1 41.30 -20.22 -33.23
N PRO A 2 40.52 -20.01 -34.33
CA PRO A 2 39.06 -19.86 -34.23
C PRO A 2 38.35 -21.10 -33.71
N THR A 3 39.00 -22.24 -33.63
CA THR A 3 38.45 -23.48 -33.07
C THR A 3 38.70 -23.58 -31.55
N ALA A 4 39.69 -22.93 -31.03
CA ALA A 4 39.96 -22.88 -29.60
C ALA A 4 38.90 -22.02 -28.86
N ASP A 5 38.35 -21.01 -29.53
CA ASP A 5 37.32 -20.13 -28.92
C ASP A 5 35.99 -20.85 -28.63
N LYS A 6 35.66 -21.90 -29.34
CA LYS A 6 34.44 -22.68 -29.11
C LYS A 6 34.53 -23.65 -27.94
N GLU A 7 35.72 -24.18 -27.67
CA GLU A 7 35.96 -25.06 -26.52
C GLU A 7 36.21 -24.28 -25.22
N ILE A 8 36.67 -23.03 -25.35
CA ILE A 8 37.01 -22.16 -24.23
C ILE A 8 35.76 -21.40 -23.71
N ALA A 9 34.71 -21.26 -24.51
CA ALA A 9 33.51 -20.48 -24.18
C ALA A 9 32.70 -20.96 -22.96
N GLY A 10 33.03 -22.08 -22.35
CA GLY A 10 32.41 -22.55 -21.11
C GLY A 10 33.31 -22.57 -19.88
N ASN A 11 34.60 -22.30 -20.00
CA ASN A 11 35.58 -22.54 -18.93
C ASN A 11 36.56 -21.40 -18.62
N ILE A 12 36.30 -20.19 -19.11
CA ILE A 12 37.20 -19.04 -18.84
C ILE A 12 36.72 -18.38 -17.54
N THR A 13 37.67 -18.24 -16.60
CA THR A 13 37.42 -17.61 -15.29
C THR A 13 37.38 -16.08 -15.32
N GLU A 14 37.94 -15.45 -16.36
CA GLU A 14 37.83 -13.99 -16.57
C GLU A 14 37.66 -13.63 -18.05
N PRO A 15 36.85 -12.59 -18.38
CA PRO A 15 36.67 -12.17 -19.74
C PRO A 15 37.93 -11.54 -20.28
N THR A 16 38.73 -12.31 -20.94
CA THR A 16 39.91 -11.83 -21.62
C THR A 16 39.54 -11.35 -23.01
N TYR A 17 40.04 -10.19 -23.38
CA TYR A 17 40.05 -9.71 -24.76
C TYR A 17 40.92 -10.64 -25.61
N CYS A 18 40.36 -11.22 -26.65
CA CYS A 18 41.21 -11.97 -27.60
C CYS A 18 41.97 -10.97 -28.48
N GLU A 19 43.27 -10.79 -28.23
CA GLU A 19 44.11 -9.87 -28.98
C GLU A 19 44.24 -10.25 -30.49
N ILE A 20 43.98 -11.52 -30.82
CA ILE A 20 44.09 -12.05 -32.19
C ILE A 20 42.87 -11.77 -33.01
N CYS A 21 41.67 -11.94 -32.44
CA CYS A 21 40.40 -11.79 -33.17
C CYS A 21 39.59 -10.57 -32.76
N GLU A 22 40.08 -9.78 -31.79
CA GLU A 22 39.41 -8.61 -31.21
C GLU A 22 37.96 -8.93 -30.70
N SER A 23 37.62 -10.21 -30.51
CA SER A 23 36.34 -10.63 -30.07
C SER A 23 36.20 -10.58 -28.55
N LYS A 24 35.08 -10.05 -28.08
CA LYS A 24 34.66 -10.09 -26.67
C LYS A 24 33.48 -11.00 -26.52
N PHE A 25 33.39 -11.67 -25.40
CA PHE A 25 32.19 -12.39 -25.05
C PHE A 25 31.01 -11.42 -24.90
N ASN A 26 29.82 -11.82 -25.37
CA ASN A 26 28.61 -11.02 -25.33
C ASN A 26 27.80 -11.27 -24.06
N ALA A 27 28.02 -12.38 -23.39
CA ALA A 27 27.34 -12.71 -22.15
C ALA A 27 28.18 -13.61 -21.25
N LYS A 28 27.86 -13.62 -19.97
CA LYS A 28 28.33 -14.65 -19.03
C LYS A 28 27.20 -15.11 -18.13
N ILE A 29 27.27 -16.37 -17.70
CA ILE A 29 26.43 -16.93 -16.64
C ILE A 29 27.32 -17.23 -15.43
N THR A 30 26.83 -16.92 -14.24
CA THR A 30 27.46 -17.32 -12.98
C THR A 30 26.49 -18.09 -12.11
N LYS A 31 26.98 -19.19 -11.49
CA LYS A 31 26.21 -19.95 -10.50
C LYS A 31 27.19 -20.44 -9.42
N GLY A 32 27.18 -19.80 -8.23
CA GLY A 32 28.22 -20.00 -7.25
C GLY A 32 29.60 -19.61 -7.81
N ASP A 33 30.54 -20.52 -7.76
CA ASP A 33 31.92 -20.33 -8.31
C ASP A 33 32.02 -20.68 -9.80
N ASP A 34 30.97 -21.25 -10.41
CA ASP A 34 30.94 -21.58 -11.84
C ASP A 34 30.67 -20.31 -12.67
N VAL A 35 31.57 -20.05 -13.63
CA VAL A 35 31.48 -18.92 -14.54
C VAL A 35 31.66 -19.39 -15.97
N ARG A 36 30.64 -19.16 -16.79
CA ARG A 36 30.63 -19.55 -18.20
C ARG A 36 30.43 -18.33 -19.08
N TYR A 37 31.26 -18.20 -20.12
CA TYR A 37 31.22 -17.08 -21.07
C TYR A 37 30.65 -17.54 -22.41
N TYR A 38 29.90 -16.63 -23.08
CA TYR A 38 29.20 -16.91 -24.33
C TYR A 38 29.47 -15.80 -25.34
N ASN A 39 29.74 -16.19 -26.56
CA ASN A 39 29.84 -15.26 -27.70
C ASN A 39 28.49 -14.78 -28.19
N ASN A 40 27.41 -15.46 -27.78
CA ASN A 40 26.04 -15.17 -28.19
C ASN A 40 25.13 -15.06 -26.96
N LEU A 41 24.41 -13.92 -26.86
CA LEU A 41 23.49 -13.68 -25.74
C LEU A 41 22.28 -14.64 -25.76
N ASP A 42 21.79 -15.03 -26.95
CA ASP A 42 20.68 -15.97 -27.04
C ASP A 42 21.05 -17.38 -26.58
N GLU A 43 22.29 -17.81 -26.85
CA GLU A 43 22.80 -19.08 -26.35
C GLU A 43 22.90 -19.05 -24.82
N ALA A 44 23.41 -17.95 -24.27
CA ALA A 44 23.47 -17.74 -22.82
C ALA A 44 22.06 -17.70 -22.21
N ALA A 45 21.14 -16.99 -22.84
CA ALA A 45 19.75 -16.92 -22.36
C ALA A 45 19.07 -18.30 -22.39
N LYS A 46 19.25 -19.09 -23.45
CA LYS A 46 18.74 -20.46 -23.53
C LYS A 46 19.35 -21.36 -22.47
N ASP A 47 20.65 -21.20 -22.18
CA ASP A 47 21.32 -21.98 -21.14
C ASP A 47 20.87 -21.57 -19.74
N ALA A 48 20.65 -20.29 -19.49
CA ALA A 48 20.13 -19.79 -18.21
C ALA A 48 18.74 -20.32 -17.87
N GLN A 49 17.93 -20.63 -18.89
CA GLN A 49 16.57 -21.17 -18.74
C GLN A 49 16.51 -22.64 -18.38
N LYS A 50 17.62 -23.36 -18.50
CA LYS A 50 17.66 -24.79 -18.14
C LYS A 50 17.53 -24.99 -16.63
N SER A 51 16.82 -26.04 -16.22
CA SER A 51 16.62 -26.37 -14.80
C SER A 51 17.93 -26.57 -14.01
N GLU A 52 18.97 -27.08 -14.64
CA GLU A 52 20.31 -27.21 -14.05
C GLU A 52 20.97 -25.85 -13.70
N ASN A 53 20.50 -24.79 -14.34
CA ASN A 53 20.99 -23.42 -14.12
C ASN A 53 20.05 -22.58 -13.24
N GLU A 54 19.06 -23.19 -12.61
CA GLU A 54 18.17 -22.48 -11.69
C GLU A 54 18.96 -21.70 -10.63
N GLY A 55 18.57 -20.42 -10.42
CA GLY A 55 19.24 -19.50 -9.51
C GLY A 55 20.54 -18.88 -10.05
N CYS A 56 20.90 -19.12 -11.31
CA CYS A 56 22.06 -18.47 -11.92
C CYS A 56 21.84 -16.98 -12.16
N THR A 57 22.92 -16.28 -12.48
CA THR A 57 22.87 -14.89 -12.95
C THR A 57 23.41 -14.80 -14.36
N LEU A 58 22.58 -14.35 -15.27
CA LEU A 58 22.95 -14.00 -16.64
C LEU A 58 23.37 -12.53 -16.71
N TYR A 59 24.57 -12.29 -17.18
CA TYR A 59 25.11 -10.96 -17.42
C TYR A 59 25.26 -10.74 -18.92
N PRO A 60 24.44 -9.91 -19.53
CA PRO A 60 24.76 -9.33 -20.81
C PRO A 60 25.99 -8.45 -20.71
N LEU A 61 26.99 -8.67 -21.55
CA LEU A 61 28.23 -7.92 -21.57
C LEU A 61 28.20 -6.86 -22.69
N TYR A 62 29.05 -5.85 -22.59
CA TYR A 62 29.13 -4.80 -23.61
C TYR A 62 29.57 -5.37 -24.95
N ASN A 63 28.81 -5.07 -26.02
CA ASN A 63 29.22 -5.37 -27.39
C ASN A 63 29.31 -4.07 -28.19
N LYS A 64 30.48 -3.77 -28.73
CA LYS A 64 30.75 -2.59 -29.57
C LYS A 64 29.91 -2.55 -30.86
N TYR A 65 29.48 -3.71 -31.37
CA TYR A 65 28.83 -3.84 -32.66
C TYR A 65 27.30 -3.99 -32.56
N GLY A 66 26.73 -3.84 -31.35
CA GLY A 66 25.31 -4.04 -31.13
C GLY A 66 24.88 -5.48 -31.42
N TYR A 67 23.93 -5.97 -30.64
CA TYR A 67 23.31 -7.27 -30.89
C TYR A 67 21.95 -7.01 -31.53
N ASN A 68 21.70 -7.51 -32.74
CA ASN A 68 20.45 -7.31 -33.49
C ASN A 68 19.54 -8.53 -33.30
N GLY A 69 18.72 -8.57 -32.28
CA GLY A 69 17.74 -9.64 -32.09
C GLY A 69 16.91 -9.47 -30.81
N TRP A 70 15.74 -10.07 -30.78
CA TRP A 70 14.87 -10.08 -29.63
C TRP A 70 15.28 -11.23 -28.69
N MET A 71 15.54 -10.92 -27.42
CA MET A 71 15.73 -11.97 -26.43
C MET A 71 14.35 -12.40 -25.89
N THR A 72 14.02 -13.69 -26.08
CA THR A 72 12.79 -14.25 -25.55
C THR A 72 13.12 -15.19 -24.39
N ILE A 73 12.50 -14.95 -23.25
CA ILE A 73 12.62 -15.78 -22.04
C ILE A 73 11.26 -16.42 -21.80
N THR A 74 11.20 -17.75 -21.75
CA THR A 74 9.96 -18.51 -21.64
C THR A 74 9.83 -19.32 -20.37
N GLU A 75 10.96 -19.60 -19.72
CA GLU A 75 11.02 -20.49 -18.55
C GLU A 75 12.28 -20.19 -17.72
N GLY A 76 12.47 -20.94 -16.65
CA GLY A 76 13.64 -20.82 -15.78
C GLY A 76 13.43 -19.83 -14.65
N ASN A 77 14.30 -19.93 -13.65
CA ASN A 77 14.35 -19.06 -12.48
C ASN A 77 15.77 -18.53 -12.33
N PHE A 78 15.99 -17.29 -12.75
CA PHE A 78 17.33 -16.71 -12.76
C PHE A 78 17.32 -15.18 -12.67
N THR A 79 18.49 -14.59 -12.46
CA THR A 79 18.68 -13.14 -12.45
C THR A 79 19.28 -12.65 -13.76
N LEU A 80 18.63 -11.68 -14.39
CA LEU A 80 19.18 -10.93 -15.51
C LEU A 80 19.82 -9.63 -14.97
N LYS A 81 21.14 -9.57 -14.96
CA LYS A 81 21.87 -8.46 -14.35
C LYS A 81 22.69 -7.68 -15.37
N TYR A 82 22.32 -6.45 -15.61
CA TYR A 82 23.04 -5.54 -16.47
C TYR A 82 24.22 -4.90 -15.74
N ALA A 83 25.39 -4.96 -16.36
CA ALA A 83 26.55 -4.21 -15.90
C ALA A 83 26.37 -2.71 -16.20
N VAL A 84 27.18 -1.87 -15.54
CA VAL A 84 27.10 -0.41 -15.73
C VAL A 84 27.25 -0.05 -17.21
N ARG A 85 26.22 0.59 -17.78
CA ARG A 85 26.17 1.10 -19.17
C ARG A 85 26.26 0.01 -20.26
N THR A 86 25.58 -1.08 -20.09
CA THR A 86 25.38 -1.99 -21.23
C THR A 86 24.44 -1.32 -22.21
N ALA A 87 24.95 -0.93 -23.38
CA ALA A 87 24.11 -0.48 -24.48
C ALA A 87 23.41 -1.70 -25.08
N PHE A 88 22.08 -1.63 -25.16
CA PHE A 88 21.26 -2.69 -25.71
C PHE A 88 20.55 -2.18 -26.95
N SER A 89 20.57 -2.96 -28.00
CA SER A 89 19.70 -2.77 -29.17
C SER A 89 18.51 -3.73 -29.19
N ASN A 90 18.32 -4.55 -28.14
CA ASN A 90 17.39 -5.66 -28.21
C ASN A 90 16.33 -5.62 -27.11
N PRO A 91 15.06 -5.56 -27.50
CA PRO A 91 13.95 -5.77 -26.60
C PRO A 91 13.98 -7.18 -25.99
N VAL A 92 13.64 -7.25 -24.70
CA VAL A 92 13.47 -8.51 -23.97
C VAL A 92 11.99 -8.80 -23.83
N VAL A 93 11.57 -9.95 -24.35
CA VAL A 93 10.18 -10.43 -24.23
C VAL A 93 10.16 -11.58 -23.22
N ILE A 94 9.38 -11.44 -22.17
CA ILE A 94 9.20 -12.45 -21.12
C ILE A 94 7.81 -13.03 -21.28
N LYS A 95 7.71 -14.35 -21.32
CA LYS A 95 6.45 -15.09 -21.45
C LYS A 95 6.56 -16.48 -20.83
N GLY A 96 5.42 -17.17 -20.70
CA GLY A 96 5.39 -18.52 -20.13
C GLY A 96 5.63 -18.51 -18.61
N ASN A 97 6.30 -19.51 -18.10
CA ASN A 97 6.49 -19.71 -16.65
C ASN A 97 7.82 -19.16 -16.12
N ALA A 98 8.41 -18.18 -16.78
CA ALA A 98 9.68 -17.60 -16.35
C ALA A 98 9.55 -16.90 -14.99
N LYS A 99 10.54 -17.13 -14.10
CA LYS A 99 10.72 -16.38 -12.86
C LYS A 99 12.01 -15.58 -12.97
N LEU A 100 11.88 -14.30 -13.16
CA LEU A 100 13.00 -13.46 -13.54
C LEU A 100 13.18 -12.29 -12.58
N LYS A 101 14.41 -12.12 -12.07
CA LYS A 101 14.84 -10.88 -11.44
C LYS A 101 15.65 -10.07 -12.42
N VAL A 102 15.28 -8.83 -12.69
CA VAL A 102 15.98 -7.91 -13.58
C VAL A 102 16.56 -6.76 -12.78
N THR A 103 17.86 -6.51 -12.91
CA THR A 103 18.56 -5.47 -12.15
C THR A 103 19.70 -4.82 -12.95
N GLY A 104 20.13 -3.64 -12.55
CA GLY A 104 21.26 -2.93 -13.14
C GLY A 104 20.86 -1.85 -14.15
N ARG A 105 21.81 -1.40 -14.97
CA ARG A 105 21.58 -0.32 -15.93
C ARG A 105 21.68 -0.84 -17.35
N CYS A 106 20.65 -0.66 -18.13
CA CYS A 106 20.68 -0.86 -19.57
C CYS A 106 20.26 0.43 -20.28
N ALA A 107 20.89 0.70 -21.44
CA ALA A 107 20.49 1.78 -22.33
C ALA A 107 20.14 1.17 -23.69
N VAL A 108 18.93 1.38 -24.15
CA VAL A 108 18.54 1.07 -25.53
C VAL A 108 18.87 2.33 -26.34
N THR A 109 19.89 2.26 -27.18
CA THR A 109 20.48 3.45 -27.81
C THR A 109 20.00 3.70 -29.25
N GLU A 110 19.28 2.76 -29.86
CA GLU A 110 19.01 2.86 -31.32
C GLU A 110 17.53 2.84 -31.72
N PHE A 111 16.60 2.65 -30.79
CA PHE A 111 15.18 2.61 -31.13
C PHE A 111 14.40 3.57 -30.23
N GLU A 112 14.21 4.79 -30.71
CA GLU A 112 13.21 5.69 -30.17
C GLU A 112 11.83 5.00 -30.26
N ASN A 113 11.14 4.88 -29.11
CA ASN A 113 9.80 4.29 -28.97
C ASN A 113 9.67 2.75 -28.97
N GLN A 114 10.73 1.99 -28.72
CA GLN A 114 10.59 0.55 -28.46
C GLN A 114 10.69 0.22 -26.98
N ASP A 115 9.92 -0.80 -26.57
CA ASP A 115 10.00 -1.32 -25.21
C ASP A 115 11.34 -2.02 -24.98
N ALA A 116 12.03 -1.69 -23.88
CA ALA A 116 13.19 -2.45 -23.44
C ALA A 116 12.77 -3.83 -22.92
N PHE A 117 11.62 -3.87 -22.26
CA PHE A 117 11.03 -5.09 -21.70
C PHE A 117 9.54 -5.15 -22.02
N THR A 118 9.11 -6.32 -22.48
CA THR A 118 7.69 -6.67 -22.61
C THR A 118 7.42 -7.92 -21.78
N VAL A 119 6.61 -7.81 -20.75
CA VAL A 119 6.20 -8.92 -19.89
C VAL A 119 4.80 -9.37 -20.32
N ASN A 120 4.71 -10.53 -20.94
CA ASN A 120 3.42 -11.11 -21.33
C ASN A 120 2.89 -12.08 -20.27
N ASP A 121 3.79 -12.83 -19.66
CA ASP A 121 3.49 -13.82 -18.61
C ASP A 121 4.68 -13.95 -17.66
N GLY A 122 4.54 -14.78 -16.60
CA GLY A 122 5.58 -15.13 -15.66
C GLY A 122 5.69 -14.19 -14.44
N ASP A 123 6.55 -14.57 -13.50
CA ASP A 123 6.82 -13.79 -12.30
C ASP A 123 8.08 -12.95 -12.50
N VAL A 124 7.95 -11.64 -12.60
CA VAL A 124 9.08 -10.75 -12.89
C VAL A 124 9.30 -9.73 -11.77
N THR A 125 10.52 -9.65 -11.29
CA THR A 125 10.95 -8.64 -10.33
C THR A 125 11.95 -7.69 -11.00
N PHE A 126 11.56 -6.42 -11.17
CA PHE A 126 12.48 -5.35 -11.55
C PHE A 126 13.01 -4.68 -10.28
N ASP A 127 14.29 -4.89 -9.97
CA ASP A 127 14.94 -4.38 -8.76
C ASP A 127 16.14 -3.48 -9.13
N GLY A 128 15.92 -2.19 -9.06
CA GLY A 128 16.94 -1.19 -9.40
C GLY A 128 17.29 -1.13 -10.89
N LEU A 129 16.37 -1.53 -11.78
CA LEU A 129 16.57 -1.38 -13.21
C LEU A 129 16.56 0.11 -13.59
N ALA A 130 17.61 0.56 -14.25
CA ALA A 130 17.67 1.90 -14.84
C ALA A 130 17.76 1.79 -16.36
N THR A 131 16.72 2.22 -17.07
CA THR A 131 16.65 2.27 -18.52
C THR A 131 15.99 3.56 -18.99
N GLY A 132 16.54 4.19 -20.03
CA GLY A 132 15.89 5.30 -20.72
C GLY A 132 14.77 4.87 -21.67
N SER A 133 14.40 3.61 -21.69
CA SER A 133 13.41 3.03 -22.59
C SER A 133 12.14 2.64 -21.84
N ASN A 134 11.13 2.17 -22.59
CA ASN A 134 9.83 1.81 -22.06
C ASN A 134 9.81 0.38 -21.53
N VAL A 135 8.87 0.12 -20.62
CA VAL A 135 8.51 -1.22 -20.12
C VAL A 135 7.02 -1.40 -20.28
N THR A 136 6.61 -2.48 -20.93
CA THR A 136 5.20 -2.85 -21.12
C THR A 136 4.90 -4.14 -20.39
N ILE A 137 3.83 -4.13 -19.58
CA ILE A 137 3.35 -5.27 -18.81
C ILE A 137 1.96 -5.63 -19.31
N ASN A 138 1.83 -6.85 -19.85
CA ASN A 138 0.57 -7.36 -20.40
C ASN A 138 -0.11 -8.38 -19.48
N GLY A 139 0.63 -9.01 -18.55
CA GLY A 139 0.06 -10.04 -17.69
C GLY A 139 0.97 -10.45 -16.53
N GLU A 140 0.46 -11.36 -15.69
CA GLU A 140 1.06 -12.05 -14.57
C GLU A 140 1.55 -11.16 -13.42
N ASN A 141 2.54 -11.61 -12.65
CA ASN A 141 2.96 -10.95 -11.42
C ASN A 141 4.24 -10.16 -11.65
N VAL A 142 4.16 -8.85 -11.49
CA VAL A 142 5.33 -7.97 -11.66
C VAL A 142 5.54 -7.11 -10.42
N THR A 143 6.73 -7.20 -9.84
CA THR A 143 7.16 -6.37 -8.72
C THR A 143 8.23 -5.39 -9.17
N MET A 144 8.09 -4.12 -8.78
CA MET A 144 8.99 -3.04 -9.18
C MET A 144 9.49 -2.25 -7.98
N ALA A 145 10.82 -2.20 -7.80
CA ALA A 145 11.46 -1.44 -6.73
C ALA A 145 12.72 -0.71 -7.19
N GLY A 146 12.85 0.57 -6.86
CA GLY A 146 14.06 1.36 -7.13
C GLY A 146 14.38 1.59 -8.61
N ASN A 147 13.42 1.41 -9.50
CA ASN A 147 13.62 1.49 -10.94
C ASN A 147 13.70 2.93 -11.45
N ASN A 148 14.32 3.13 -12.61
CA ASN A 148 14.28 4.38 -13.35
C ASN A 148 14.00 4.06 -14.82
N ILE A 149 12.75 4.26 -15.23
CA ILE A 149 12.17 3.82 -16.50
C ILE A 149 11.58 5.04 -17.22
N ASN A 150 11.67 5.10 -18.55
CA ASN A 150 11.05 6.19 -19.29
C ASN A 150 9.52 6.11 -19.19
N CYS A 151 8.91 5.15 -19.86
CA CYS A 151 7.46 4.95 -19.79
C CYS A 151 7.15 3.55 -19.27
N LEU A 152 6.26 3.46 -18.29
CA LEU A 152 5.68 2.21 -17.81
C LEU A 152 4.24 2.11 -18.31
N THR A 153 3.97 1.12 -19.16
CA THR A 153 2.62 0.82 -19.64
C THR A 153 2.12 -0.47 -19.02
N ILE A 154 0.96 -0.43 -18.37
CA ILE A 154 0.31 -1.57 -17.72
C ILE A 154 -0.98 -1.88 -18.44
N ASN A 155 -0.99 -2.98 -19.17
CA ASN A 155 -2.14 -3.48 -19.94
C ASN A 155 -2.85 -4.63 -19.20
N GLY A 156 -2.26 -5.17 -18.14
CA GLY A 156 -2.80 -6.26 -17.34
C GLY A 156 -1.85 -6.73 -16.25
N GLY A 157 -2.23 -7.81 -15.55
CA GLY A 157 -1.44 -8.45 -14.51
C GLY A 157 -1.54 -7.83 -13.12
N ASN A 158 -0.92 -8.48 -12.16
CA ASN A 158 -0.76 -8.01 -10.79
C ASN A 158 0.56 -7.26 -10.66
N VAL A 159 0.51 -5.95 -10.78
CA VAL A 159 1.69 -5.10 -10.71
C VAL A 159 1.77 -4.42 -9.36
N SER A 160 2.95 -4.42 -8.76
CA SER A 160 3.25 -3.82 -7.47
C SER A 160 4.46 -2.90 -7.61
N ILE A 161 4.31 -1.62 -7.30
CA ILE A 161 5.35 -0.60 -7.42
C ILE A 161 5.60 0.03 -6.05
N SER A 162 6.75 -0.27 -5.45
CA SER A 162 7.14 0.27 -4.14
C SER A 162 8.08 1.47 -4.20
N SER A 163 8.80 1.65 -5.30
CA SER A 163 9.67 2.82 -5.48
C SER A 163 10.17 2.92 -6.92
N GLY A 164 10.53 4.10 -7.33
CA GLY A 164 11.13 4.30 -8.66
C GLY A 164 10.95 5.69 -9.23
N GLY A 165 11.55 5.92 -10.38
CA GLY A 165 11.40 7.11 -11.20
C GLY A 165 10.86 6.75 -12.58
N PHE A 166 9.90 7.53 -13.09
CA PHE A 166 9.25 7.31 -14.37
C PHE A 166 9.03 8.65 -15.07
N ALA A 167 9.22 8.73 -16.36
CA ALA A 167 8.76 9.91 -17.09
C ALA A 167 7.24 9.85 -17.29
N GLU A 168 6.71 8.63 -17.43
CA GLU A 168 5.28 8.40 -17.57
C GLU A 168 4.89 7.05 -16.95
N ILE A 169 3.73 7.01 -16.30
CA ILE A 169 3.03 5.77 -15.90
C ILE A 169 1.64 5.82 -16.50
N VAL A 170 1.23 4.74 -17.18
CA VAL A 170 -0.09 4.63 -17.78
C VAL A 170 -0.65 3.23 -17.57
N THR A 171 -1.96 3.13 -17.27
CA THR A 171 -2.72 1.88 -17.37
C THR A 171 -3.77 1.98 -18.45
N THR A 172 -3.93 0.89 -19.20
CA THR A 172 -4.99 0.74 -20.20
C THR A 172 -6.10 -0.19 -19.72
N VAL A 173 -5.96 -0.74 -18.50
CA VAL A 173 -6.96 -1.61 -17.89
C VAL A 173 -8.17 -0.74 -17.51
N SER A 174 -9.31 -1.03 -18.15
CA SER A 174 -10.58 -0.38 -17.79
C SER A 174 -10.88 -0.64 -16.32
N ASP A 175 -11.41 0.31 -15.59
CA ASP A 175 -11.72 0.22 -14.17
C ASP A 175 -10.51 0.22 -13.21
N LYS A 176 -9.30 0.46 -13.70
CA LYS A 176 -8.08 0.60 -12.92
C LYS A 176 -7.49 2.01 -13.03
N VAL A 177 -6.91 2.47 -11.94
CA VAL A 177 -6.16 3.73 -11.85
C VAL A 177 -4.74 3.46 -11.36
N ILE A 178 -3.86 4.45 -11.46
CA ILE A 178 -2.45 4.28 -11.07
C ILE A 178 -2.31 3.80 -9.61
N ALA A 179 -3.19 4.27 -8.73
CA ALA A 179 -3.18 3.87 -7.32
C ALA A 179 -3.31 2.35 -7.10
N ASP A 180 -3.98 1.63 -8.00
CA ASP A 180 -4.17 0.17 -7.88
C ASP A 180 -2.85 -0.62 -8.03
N TYR A 181 -1.81 0.02 -8.53
CA TYR A 181 -0.50 -0.59 -8.78
C TYR A 181 0.60 -0.08 -7.85
N ILE A 182 0.31 0.97 -7.08
CA ILE A 182 1.26 1.53 -6.10
C ILE A 182 1.07 0.83 -4.76
N ASP A 183 2.15 0.33 -4.19
CA ASP A 183 2.10 -0.35 -2.90
C ASP A 183 1.56 0.55 -1.78
N PRO A 184 0.85 -0.01 -0.81
CA PRO A 184 0.39 0.74 0.34
C PRO A 184 1.51 1.52 1.03
N GLY A 185 1.25 2.79 1.35
CA GLY A 185 2.24 3.68 1.96
C GLY A 185 3.16 4.41 0.99
N PHE A 186 3.03 4.16 -0.33
CA PHE A 186 3.75 4.90 -1.36
C PHE A 186 2.81 5.82 -2.15
N TRP A 187 3.38 6.83 -2.77
CA TRP A 187 2.67 7.84 -3.53
C TRP A 187 3.53 8.37 -4.69
N VAL A 188 2.92 9.13 -5.59
CA VAL A 188 3.61 9.68 -6.76
C VAL A 188 3.82 11.18 -6.61
N GLN A 189 5.07 11.64 -6.80
CA GLN A 189 5.44 13.05 -6.81
C GLN A 189 6.12 13.41 -8.13
N ASP A 190 5.72 14.49 -8.77
CA ASP A 190 6.51 15.11 -9.81
C ASP A 190 7.73 15.79 -9.19
N ARG A 191 8.93 15.31 -9.48
CA ARG A 191 10.17 15.81 -8.89
C ARG A 191 10.52 17.23 -9.35
N GLY A 192 10.03 17.65 -10.50
CA GLY A 192 10.27 19.00 -11.02
C GLY A 192 9.45 20.05 -10.30
N THR A 193 8.15 19.87 -10.26
CA THR A 193 7.23 20.80 -9.59
C THR A 193 7.21 20.62 -8.08
N LYS A 194 7.60 19.43 -7.58
CA LYS A 194 7.43 18.99 -6.18
C LYS A 194 5.96 18.82 -5.78
N GLU A 195 5.11 18.66 -6.76
CA GLU A 195 3.68 18.42 -6.57
C GLU A 195 3.43 16.93 -6.38
N TRP A 196 2.61 16.58 -5.38
CA TRP A 196 2.08 15.25 -5.21
C TRP A 196 0.86 15.07 -6.09
N ILE A 197 0.78 13.95 -6.80
CA ILE A 197 -0.22 13.68 -7.82
C ILE A 197 -1.34 12.83 -7.23
N ASP A 198 -2.59 13.19 -7.48
CA ASP A 198 -3.74 12.39 -7.08
C ASP A 198 -3.88 11.16 -7.99
N ILE A 199 -3.23 10.06 -7.58
CA ILE A 199 -3.17 8.80 -8.32
C ILE A 199 -4.46 7.99 -8.28
N TYR A 200 -5.43 8.35 -7.43
CA TYR A 200 -6.71 7.65 -7.29
C TYR A 200 -7.73 8.00 -8.36
N SER A 201 -7.46 9.01 -9.16
CA SER A 201 -8.35 9.48 -10.22
C SER A 201 -7.76 9.37 -11.62
N LEU A 202 -6.51 8.87 -11.74
CA LEU A 202 -5.78 8.89 -13.01
C LEU A 202 -5.44 7.48 -13.51
N ASP A 203 -5.69 7.27 -14.79
CA ASP A 203 -5.17 6.16 -15.58
C ASP A 203 -3.79 6.46 -16.21
N LYS A 204 -3.42 7.74 -16.25
CA LYS A 204 -2.16 8.22 -16.81
C LYS A 204 -1.58 9.37 -16.01
N ALA A 205 -0.30 9.29 -15.68
CA ALA A 205 0.48 10.38 -15.11
C ALA A 205 1.77 10.58 -15.90
N THR A 206 2.05 11.84 -16.26
CA THR A 206 3.25 12.22 -17.01
C THR A 206 4.00 13.31 -16.25
N ALA A 207 5.32 13.16 -16.17
CA ALA A 207 6.17 14.16 -15.52
C ALA A 207 6.20 15.47 -16.33
N SER A 208 6.31 16.59 -15.62
CA SER A 208 6.47 17.89 -16.27
C SER A 208 7.83 18.01 -16.96
N SER A 209 7.83 18.24 -18.28
CA SER A 209 8.99 18.48 -19.15
C SER A 209 10.15 17.48 -19.00
N THR A 210 11.27 17.85 -18.42
CA THR A 210 12.50 17.03 -18.31
C THR A 210 12.62 16.28 -16.99
N ASN A 211 11.58 16.25 -16.18
CA ASN A 211 11.60 15.67 -14.85
C ASN A 211 11.04 14.24 -14.86
N VAL A 212 11.06 13.61 -13.69
CA VAL A 212 10.55 12.27 -13.47
C VAL A 212 9.46 12.29 -12.40
N LEU A 213 8.44 11.47 -12.58
CA LEU A 213 7.56 11.03 -11.51
C LEU A 213 8.38 10.16 -10.57
N SER A 214 8.24 10.35 -9.29
CA SER A 214 8.90 9.54 -8.28
C SER A 214 7.86 8.83 -7.42
N VAL A 215 7.84 7.51 -7.49
CA VAL A 215 7.13 6.68 -6.51
C VAL A 215 7.99 6.64 -5.25
N ARG A 216 7.46 7.16 -4.18
CA ARG A 216 8.16 7.30 -2.90
C ARG A 216 7.18 7.22 -1.74
N LEU A 217 7.69 7.12 -0.52
CA LEU A 217 6.84 7.08 0.66
C LEU A 217 5.79 8.19 0.64
N CYS A 218 4.58 7.86 1.03
CA CYS A 218 3.47 8.79 1.14
C CYS A 218 3.89 10.05 1.91
N PRO A 219 3.44 11.25 1.50
CA PRO A 219 3.83 12.50 2.17
C PRO A 219 3.31 12.62 3.61
N MET A 220 2.44 11.73 4.02
CA MET A 220 1.95 11.65 5.39
C MET A 220 2.10 10.23 5.93
N GLN A 221 2.27 10.14 7.26
CA GLN A 221 2.32 8.88 7.98
C GLN A 221 1.20 8.81 9.01
N ILE A 222 0.62 7.64 9.16
CA ILE A 222 -0.30 7.35 10.26
C ILE A 222 0.55 6.93 11.47
N ILE A 223 0.64 7.80 12.47
CA ILE A 223 1.39 7.54 13.70
C ILE A 223 0.58 6.65 14.63
N LYS A 224 -0.73 6.89 14.69
CA LYS A 224 -1.65 6.06 15.45
C LYS A 224 -2.80 5.66 14.52
N PRO A 225 -2.91 4.36 14.16
CA PRO A 225 -4.03 3.85 13.39
C PRO A 225 -5.33 3.88 14.25
N ILE A 226 -6.45 3.65 13.60
CA ILE A 226 -7.74 3.55 14.27
C ILE A 226 -7.82 2.19 14.95
N ASP A 227 -8.15 2.19 16.23
CA ASP A 227 -8.44 0.95 16.96
C ASP A 227 -9.92 0.56 16.82
N THR A 228 -10.18 -0.74 16.73
CA THR A 228 -11.56 -1.26 16.83
C THR A 228 -12.12 -0.97 18.21
N VAL A 229 -13.33 -0.43 18.28
CA VAL A 229 -13.95 -0.02 19.54
C VAL A 229 -15.24 -0.80 19.77
N TYR A 230 -15.35 -1.37 20.95
CA TYR A 230 -16.60 -1.90 21.51
C TYR A 230 -17.14 -0.90 22.51
N TYR A 231 -18.33 -0.40 22.30
CA TYR A 231 -18.94 0.61 23.14
C TYR A 231 -20.33 0.16 23.60
N THR A 232 -20.59 0.30 24.89
CA THR A 232 -21.93 0.12 25.42
C THR A 232 -22.59 1.48 25.52
N ASN A 233 -23.71 1.69 24.81
CA ASN A 233 -24.45 2.94 24.82
C ASN A 233 -24.94 3.23 26.24
N GLY A 234 -24.61 4.41 26.76
CA GLY A 234 -24.93 4.84 28.09
C GLY A 234 -23.96 5.90 28.59
N TYR A 235 -24.36 6.59 29.64
CA TYR A 235 -23.51 7.64 30.22
C TYR A 235 -22.29 7.05 30.90
N TYR A 236 -21.09 7.38 30.43
CA TYR A 236 -19.84 7.18 31.11
C TYR A 236 -19.46 8.46 31.84
N PRO A 237 -19.24 8.42 33.15
CA PRO A 237 -18.58 9.52 33.84
C PRO A 237 -17.08 9.50 33.48
N GLY A 238 -16.71 10.17 32.40
CA GLY A 238 -15.38 10.17 31.87
C GLY A 238 -15.36 10.53 30.38
N ASP A 239 -14.36 10.04 29.67
CA ASP A 239 -14.22 10.31 28.23
C ASP A 239 -15.28 9.55 27.43
N ILE A 240 -16.01 10.28 26.58
CA ILE A 240 -16.88 9.69 25.57
C ILE A 240 -16.03 8.83 24.65
N PRO A 241 -16.38 7.54 24.43
CA PRO A 241 -15.65 6.71 23.50
C PRO A 241 -15.57 7.34 22.12
N SER A 242 -14.42 7.21 21.48
CA SER A 242 -14.17 7.80 20.19
C SER A 242 -13.24 6.93 19.36
N LEU A 243 -13.47 6.90 18.05
CA LEU A 243 -12.46 6.46 17.10
C LEU A 243 -11.40 7.56 17.00
N GLN A 244 -10.14 7.18 17.02
CA GLN A 244 -9.03 8.13 16.99
C GLN A 244 -7.99 7.72 15.96
N ILE A 245 -7.51 8.67 15.20
CA ILE A 245 -6.40 8.51 14.28
C ILE A 245 -5.42 9.66 14.46
N ASN A 246 -4.13 9.41 14.30
CA ASN A 246 -3.14 10.46 14.25
C ASN A 246 -2.28 10.29 13.00
N ALA A 247 -2.24 11.32 12.16
CA ALA A 247 -1.41 11.38 10.98
C ALA A 247 -0.65 12.70 10.94
N GLU A 248 0.58 12.65 10.45
CA GLU A 248 1.48 13.80 10.34
C GLU A 248 2.17 13.83 8.98
N PRO A 249 2.58 15.00 8.49
CA PRO A 249 3.43 15.09 7.31
C PRO A 249 4.76 14.34 7.54
N TRP A 250 5.15 13.52 6.57
CA TRP A 250 6.42 12.79 6.62
C TRP A 250 7.62 13.69 6.31
N TYR A 251 7.42 14.61 5.37
CA TYR A 251 8.48 15.52 4.92
C TYR A 251 8.33 16.86 5.63
N SER A 252 9.13 17.05 6.68
CA SER A 252 9.09 18.26 7.52
C SER A 252 9.63 19.53 6.84
N ASP A 253 10.32 19.38 5.72
CA ASP A 253 10.89 20.47 4.91
C ASP A 253 9.90 21.05 3.88
N GLU A 254 8.71 20.47 3.75
CA GLU A 254 7.67 20.97 2.87
C GLU A 254 6.88 22.12 3.53
N VAL A 255 6.93 23.30 2.89
CA VAL A 255 6.33 24.52 3.43
C VAL A 255 4.80 24.40 3.54
N ASN A 256 4.26 24.70 4.71
CA ASN A 256 2.83 24.64 5.04
C ASN A 256 2.21 23.24 4.90
N ALA A 257 3.00 22.19 5.11
CA ALA A 257 2.50 20.83 5.12
C ALA A 257 1.49 20.61 6.26
N LYS A 258 0.34 20.06 5.93
CA LYS A 258 -0.73 19.73 6.89
C LYS A 258 -1.54 18.52 6.45
N VAL A 259 -2.14 17.85 7.42
CA VAL A 259 -3.10 16.75 7.20
C VAL A 259 -4.48 17.20 7.72
N ALA A 260 -5.47 17.12 6.86
CA ALA A 260 -6.88 17.28 7.21
C ALA A 260 -7.55 15.90 7.33
N TYR A 261 -8.62 15.84 8.09
CA TYR A 261 -9.36 14.61 8.42
C TYR A 261 -10.80 14.76 7.95
N GLN A 262 -11.40 13.66 7.51
CA GLN A 262 -12.84 13.55 7.27
C GLN A 262 -13.26 12.11 7.55
N TRP A 263 -14.15 11.91 8.49
CA TRP A 263 -14.68 10.60 8.82
C TRP A 263 -15.80 10.19 7.87
N ILE A 264 -15.79 8.91 7.52
CA ILE A 264 -16.69 8.28 6.56
C ILE A 264 -17.34 7.08 7.22
N ALA A 265 -18.63 6.97 7.10
CA ALA A 265 -19.40 5.78 7.46
C ALA A 265 -19.62 4.90 6.22
N ILE A 266 -19.57 3.58 6.40
CA ILE A 266 -19.83 2.60 5.35
C ILE A 266 -21.09 1.81 5.76
N ASP A 267 -22.14 1.85 4.94
CA ASP A 267 -23.37 1.11 5.19
C ASP A 267 -23.21 -0.40 4.90
N GLU A 268 -24.26 -1.17 5.13
CA GLU A 268 -24.30 -2.62 4.88
C GLU A 268 -24.14 -2.99 3.39
N ASN A 269 -24.48 -2.08 2.49
CA ASN A 269 -24.35 -2.25 1.05
C ASN A 269 -22.97 -1.80 0.53
N GLY A 270 -22.12 -1.23 1.40
CA GLY A 270 -20.82 -0.72 1.04
C GLY A 270 -20.82 0.73 0.55
N ASN A 271 -21.94 1.45 0.65
CA ASN A 271 -21.99 2.87 0.29
C ASN A 271 -21.27 3.70 1.34
N GLU A 272 -20.44 4.63 0.87
CA GLU A 272 -19.66 5.55 1.70
C GLU A 272 -20.41 6.88 1.87
N THR A 273 -20.52 7.34 3.11
CA THR A 273 -21.17 8.62 3.43
C THR A 273 -20.30 9.44 4.35
N GLU A 274 -20.03 10.68 4.00
CA GLU A 274 -19.31 11.62 4.87
C GLU A 274 -20.16 11.95 6.11
N ILE A 275 -19.51 11.86 7.28
CA ILE A 275 -20.14 12.29 8.53
C ILE A 275 -19.95 13.80 8.63
N GLU A 276 -21.06 14.54 8.58
CA GLU A 276 -21.03 16.00 8.59
C GLU A 276 -20.33 16.55 9.82
N GLY A 277 -19.39 17.47 9.62
CA GLY A 277 -18.62 18.12 10.68
C GLY A 277 -17.56 17.23 11.35
N ALA A 278 -17.43 15.97 10.98
CA ALA A 278 -16.44 15.06 11.55
C ALA A 278 -15.07 15.22 10.89
N THR A 279 -14.40 16.34 11.18
CA THR A 279 -13.13 16.75 10.57
C THR A 279 -11.95 16.77 11.55
N ASP A 280 -12.15 16.24 12.75
CA ASP A 280 -11.10 16.16 13.76
C ASP A 280 -10.41 14.78 13.76
N ARG A 281 -9.28 14.68 14.45
CA ARG A 281 -8.58 13.41 14.70
C ARG A 281 -9.41 12.39 15.46
N LYS A 282 -10.47 12.85 16.12
CA LYS A 282 -11.38 12.04 16.93
C LYS A 282 -12.79 12.11 16.35
N LEU A 283 -13.42 10.96 16.21
CA LEU A 283 -14.84 10.84 15.94
C LEU A 283 -15.52 10.37 17.23
N SER A 284 -16.36 11.23 17.81
CA SER A 284 -17.20 10.84 18.96
C SER A 284 -18.22 9.79 18.54
N LEU A 285 -18.41 8.77 19.37
CA LEU A 285 -19.42 7.73 19.15
C LEU A 285 -20.78 8.05 19.76
N GLU A 286 -20.94 9.24 20.33
CA GLU A 286 -22.13 9.64 21.10
C GLU A 286 -23.46 9.53 20.31
N ASN A 287 -23.42 9.76 18.99
CA ASN A 287 -24.60 9.73 18.14
C ASN A 287 -24.44 8.80 16.94
N LEU A 288 -23.50 7.86 17.03
CA LEU A 288 -23.26 6.91 15.96
C LEU A 288 -23.98 5.57 16.22
N THR A 289 -24.16 4.81 15.16
CA THR A 289 -24.68 3.46 15.19
C THR A 289 -23.55 2.44 15.07
N THR A 290 -23.83 1.19 15.42
CA THR A 290 -22.95 0.09 15.05
C THR A 290 -22.73 0.11 13.54
N GLY A 291 -21.47 0.10 13.12
CA GLY A 291 -21.14 0.22 11.71
C GLY A 291 -19.64 0.20 11.43
N ARG A 292 -19.30 0.33 10.15
CA ARG A 292 -17.92 0.41 9.68
C ARG A 292 -17.56 1.86 9.39
N TYR A 293 -16.36 2.24 9.77
CA TYR A 293 -15.86 3.60 9.65
C TYR A 293 -14.44 3.63 9.18
N TYR A 294 -14.07 4.68 8.47
CA TYR A 294 -12.67 5.01 8.19
C TYR A 294 -12.49 6.53 8.17
N CYS A 295 -11.25 6.98 8.22
CA CYS A 295 -10.92 8.39 8.08
C CYS A 295 -10.23 8.61 6.73
N ARG A 296 -10.75 9.53 5.93
CA ARG A 296 -10.06 10.08 4.78
C ARG A 296 -9.10 11.15 5.26
N LEU A 297 -7.80 10.93 5.00
CA LEU A 297 -6.72 11.85 5.33
C LEU A 297 -6.35 12.61 4.07
N THR A 298 -6.29 13.94 4.15
CA THR A 298 -5.91 14.77 3.00
C THR A 298 -4.67 15.58 3.35
N TYR A 299 -3.57 15.26 2.71
CA TYR A 299 -2.34 16.02 2.78
C TYR A 299 -2.40 17.22 1.83
N SER A 300 -1.90 18.37 2.29
CA SER A 300 -1.70 19.54 1.45
C SER A 300 -0.44 20.29 1.88
N ASN A 301 0.17 21.02 0.95
CA ASN A 301 1.29 21.91 1.19
C ASN A 301 1.18 23.17 0.31
N ALA A 302 2.21 24.02 0.29
CA ALA A 302 2.21 25.25 -0.49
C ALA A 302 2.07 25.05 -2.02
N LYS A 303 2.33 23.84 -2.52
CA LYS A 303 2.29 23.49 -3.95
C LYS A 303 1.19 22.48 -4.30
N THR A 304 0.81 21.64 -3.36
CA THR A 304 -0.17 20.56 -3.53
C THR A 304 -1.48 20.98 -2.87
N ALA A 305 -2.54 21.10 -3.63
CA ALA A 305 -3.87 21.51 -3.12
C ALA A 305 -4.49 20.45 -2.19
N GLY A 306 -4.29 19.18 -2.50
CA GLY A 306 -4.73 18.09 -1.65
C GLY A 306 -4.44 16.73 -2.30
N VAL A 307 -3.94 15.79 -1.51
CA VAL A 307 -3.73 14.39 -1.88
C VAL A 307 -4.34 13.54 -0.78
N SER A 308 -5.30 12.70 -1.12
CA SER A 308 -6.08 11.97 -0.13
C SER A 308 -5.70 10.50 -0.08
N MET A 309 -5.73 9.92 1.13
CA MET A 309 -5.65 8.49 1.36
C MET A 309 -6.75 8.05 2.34
N LYS A 310 -7.11 6.78 2.29
CA LYS A 310 -8.03 6.15 3.25
C LYS A 310 -7.21 5.49 4.35
N SER A 311 -7.68 5.59 5.59
CA SER A 311 -7.19 4.74 6.68
C SER A 311 -7.76 3.33 6.54
N ASP A 312 -7.29 2.42 7.37
CA ASP A 312 -7.96 1.13 7.54
C ASP A 312 -9.42 1.33 7.95
N VAL A 313 -10.29 0.42 7.47
CA VAL A 313 -11.68 0.36 7.88
C VAL A 313 -11.77 -0.38 9.20
N VAL A 314 -12.42 0.23 10.18
CA VAL A 314 -12.65 -0.37 11.49
C VAL A 314 -14.14 -0.53 11.75
N THR A 315 -14.49 -1.48 12.61
CA THR A 315 -15.86 -1.66 13.08
C THR A 315 -16.02 -1.04 14.47
N ALA A 316 -16.99 -0.15 14.63
CA ALA A 316 -17.46 0.27 15.93
C ALA A 316 -18.71 -0.55 16.26
N THR A 317 -18.65 -1.33 17.34
CA THR A 317 -19.79 -2.08 17.85
C THR A 317 -20.41 -1.35 19.03
N ILE A 318 -21.61 -0.83 18.85
CA ILE A 318 -22.36 -0.08 19.85
C ILE A 318 -23.50 -0.96 20.33
N THR A 319 -23.47 -1.38 21.57
CA THR A 319 -24.52 -2.17 22.21
C THR A 319 -25.26 -1.33 23.23
N GLU A 320 -26.55 -1.56 23.40
CA GLU A 320 -27.28 -0.95 24.49
C GLU A 320 -26.87 -1.59 25.84
N CYS A 321 -26.84 -0.78 26.87
CA CYS A 321 -26.52 -1.26 28.20
C CYS A 321 -27.72 -2.00 28.78
N GLU A 322 -27.54 -3.28 29.10
CA GLU A 322 -28.51 -4.05 29.88
C GLU A 322 -28.44 -3.66 31.36
N HIS A 323 -28.62 -2.45 31.69
CA HIS A 323 -28.47 -1.86 33.02
C HIS A 323 -28.38 -2.86 34.18
N SER A 324 -27.25 -2.90 34.87
CA SER A 324 -27.03 -3.84 35.94
C SER A 324 -26.20 -3.23 37.08
N GLY A 325 -26.35 -3.83 38.28
CA GLY A 325 -25.70 -3.38 39.51
C GLY A 325 -26.28 -2.09 40.05
N GLY A 326 -25.76 -1.64 41.18
CA GLY A 326 -26.37 -0.56 41.92
C GLY A 326 -27.54 -1.04 42.79
N LYS A 327 -28.08 -0.14 43.57
CA LYS A 327 -29.27 -0.39 44.43
C LYS A 327 -30.18 0.81 44.34
N ALA A 328 -31.47 0.57 44.09
CA ALA A 328 -32.47 1.59 44.28
C ALA A 328 -32.66 1.90 45.79
N THR A 329 -33.00 3.11 46.10
CA THR A 329 -33.45 3.52 47.41
C THR A 329 -34.97 3.67 47.40
N CYS A 330 -35.57 4.01 48.51
CA CYS A 330 -37.00 4.23 48.56
C CYS A 330 -37.44 5.41 47.68
N THR A 331 -36.57 6.34 47.40
CA THR A 331 -36.89 7.57 46.65
C THR A 331 -36.11 7.71 45.36
N GLU A 332 -35.02 6.96 45.16
CA GLU A 332 -34.14 7.07 44.00
C GLU A 332 -34.08 5.73 43.23
N ARG A 333 -33.98 5.80 41.92
CA ARG A 333 -33.75 4.66 41.05
C ARG A 333 -32.36 4.09 41.22
N ALA A 334 -32.18 2.83 40.87
CA ALA A 334 -30.82 2.25 40.85
C ALA A 334 -29.98 2.92 39.77
N LYS A 335 -28.68 3.14 40.04
CA LYS A 335 -27.71 3.61 39.03
C LYS A 335 -26.90 2.43 38.49
N CYS A 336 -26.94 2.24 37.18
CA CYS A 336 -26.17 1.21 36.53
C CYS A 336 -24.68 1.38 36.80
N LYS A 337 -24.00 0.31 37.21
CA LYS A 337 -22.55 0.34 37.44
C LYS A 337 -21.72 0.41 36.17
N ILE A 338 -22.32 0.04 35.02
CA ILE A 338 -21.66 0.02 33.72
C ILE A 338 -21.75 1.39 33.06
N CYS A 339 -22.97 1.95 32.94
CA CYS A 339 -23.21 3.18 32.20
C CYS A 339 -23.60 4.40 33.05
N GLY A 340 -23.81 4.22 34.35
CA GLY A 340 -24.21 5.30 35.26
C GLY A 340 -25.67 5.76 35.14
N ALA A 341 -26.42 5.27 34.14
CA ALA A 341 -27.80 5.63 33.95
C ALA A 341 -28.69 5.13 35.08
N GLU A 342 -29.71 5.89 35.44
CA GLU A 342 -30.75 5.47 36.35
C GLU A 342 -31.69 4.49 35.66
N TYR A 343 -32.00 3.37 36.34
CA TYR A 343 -32.87 2.33 35.81
C TYR A 343 -33.75 1.71 36.91
N GLY A 344 -34.80 1.03 36.48
CA GLY A 344 -35.78 0.46 37.40
C GLY A 344 -36.67 1.54 38.05
N GLU A 345 -37.41 1.16 39.07
CA GLU A 345 -38.22 2.07 39.87
C GLU A 345 -37.65 2.18 41.28
N PRO A 346 -37.81 3.32 41.96
CA PRO A 346 -37.52 3.43 43.37
C PRO A 346 -38.30 2.37 44.17
N LEU A 347 -37.69 1.90 45.23
CA LEU A 347 -38.29 0.85 46.06
C LEU A 347 -39.59 1.29 46.76
N GLY A 348 -39.81 2.59 46.85
CA GLY A 348 -40.94 3.16 47.57
C GLY A 348 -40.75 3.02 49.09
N HIS A 349 -41.80 3.36 49.81
CA HIS A 349 -41.87 3.20 51.23
C HIS A 349 -42.94 2.16 51.57
N ASP A 350 -42.57 1.17 52.38
CA ASP A 350 -43.50 0.24 52.96
C ASP A 350 -43.89 0.75 54.34
N TYR A 351 -45.18 1.15 54.44
CA TYR A 351 -45.70 1.72 55.66
C TYR A 351 -46.52 0.69 56.44
N VAL A 352 -46.04 0.36 57.61
CA VAL A 352 -46.81 -0.49 58.52
C VAL A 352 -47.48 0.40 59.53
N VAL A 353 -48.81 0.42 59.53
CA VAL A 353 -49.60 1.14 60.54
C VAL A 353 -49.43 0.45 61.87
N ILE A 354 -48.78 1.09 62.83
CA ILE A 354 -48.53 0.56 64.15
C ILE A 354 -49.52 1.07 65.20
N LYS A 355 -50.20 2.18 64.91
CA LYS A 355 -51.20 2.74 65.81
C LYS A 355 -52.19 3.61 65.03
N VAL A 356 -53.46 3.42 65.26
CA VAL A 356 -54.50 4.30 64.81
C VAL A 356 -55.18 4.84 66.07
N VAL A 357 -55.37 6.15 66.10
CA VAL A 357 -56.16 6.79 67.13
C VAL A 357 -57.34 7.47 66.46
N GLU A 358 -58.52 6.97 66.75
CA GLU A 358 -59.77 7.54 66.21
C GLU A 358 -60.01 8.92 66.78
N PRO A 359 -60.57 9.87 66.04
CA PRO A 359 -60.91 11.18 66.52
C PRO A 359 -62.05 11.09 67.61
N ASP A 360 -61.89 11.79 68.68
CA ASP A 360 -62.90 12.01 69.66
C ASP A 360 -63.29 13.48 69.75
N TYR A 361 -64.24 13.82 70.69
CA TYR A 361 -64.78 15.18 70.83
C TYR A 361 -63.69 16.26 71.16
N CYS A 362 -62.56 15.83 71.72
CA CYS A 362 -61.52 16.74 72.16
C CYS A 362 -60.21 16.64 71.31
N ASN A 363 -60.02 15.55 70.57
CA ASN A 363 -58.76 15.28 69.88
C ASN A 363 -58.96 14.91 68.41
N LYS A 364 -58.08 15.42 67.56
CA LYS A 364 -57.96 14.94 66.19
C LYS A 364 -57.33 13.54 66.17
N GLY A 365 -57.96 12.61 65.47
CA GLY A 365 -57.36 11.30 65.24
C GLY A 365 -56.07 11.38 64.42
N TYR A 366 -55.21 10.41 64.60
CA TYR A 366 -53.96 10.25 63.83
C TYR A 366 -53.60 8.81 63.62
N SER A 367 -52.91 8.54 62.61
CA SER A 367 -52.25 7.24 62.37
C SER A 367 -50.76 7.38 62.45
N LEU A 368 -50.07 6.43 63.10
CA LEU A 368 -48.63 6.32 63.12
C LEU A 368 -48.26 5.11 62.30
N SER A 369 -47.29 5.30 61.42
CA SER A 369 -46.69 4.21 60.64
C SER A 369 -45.18 4.21 60.80
N LEU A 370 -44.59 3.01 60.76
CA LEU A 370 -43.13 2.83 60.62
C LEU A 370 -42.83 2.65 59.15
N ILE A 371 -41.79 3.30 58.68
CA ILE A 371 -41.24 3.12 57.37
C ILE A 371 -40.21 2.01 57.46
N HIS A 372 -40.42 0.91 56.75
CA HIS A 372 -39.35 -0.05 56.49
C HIS A 372 -38.62 0.38 55.26
N ILE A 373 -37.32 0.62 55.40
CA ILE A 373 -36.39 1.02 54.30
C ILE A 373 -35.68 -0.22 53.81
#